data_4ddb2a3ff8ddedcbb63ca509a32c98a7
#
_entry.id   4ddb2a3ff8ddedcbb63ca509a32c98a7
#
_cell.length_a   1.000
_cell.length_b   1.000
_cell.length_c   1.000
_cell.angle_alpha   90.00
_cell.angle_beta   90.00
_cell.angle_gamma   90.00
#
_symmetry.space_group_name_H-M   'P 1'
#
loop_
_entity.id
_entity.type
_entity.pdbx_description
1 polymer ?
#
loop_
_entity_poly.entity_id
_entity_poly.type
_entity_poly.pdbx_seq_one_letter_code
_entity_poly.pdbx_strand_id
1 'polypeptide(L)'
;APALRGRIDDAAEVIVPLQNDRPTEAGEDRRLGYTEANILSRRGEHQAAIDHLEATVLADQSIHPERKAALALKAKALDELGRHEDAFTVAETFNAMERIPFDPRRFGREIDGIIKQFDRETLDRFPLGFDDDLPVFVTGMPRSGTSLVDRIIDAHPLAGGVGEFTGIEQFAARLQTATDPRLPVPECFGSMQSPQWKAEGERYV
;
A
#
# COMPACT_ATOMS: atom_id res chain seq x y z
N ALA A 1 -21.28 12.67 -4.60
CA ALA A 1 -22.12 11.62 -4.40
C ALA A 1 -22.79 10.91 -5.59
N PRO A 2 -23.50 11.51 -6.58
CA PRO A 2 -24.09 10.72 -7.67
C PRO A 2 -23.05 10.01 -8.57
N ALA A 3 -21.96 10.68 -8.91
CA ALA A 3 -20.90 10.12 -9.73
C ALA A 3 -20.16 8.93 -9.05
N LEU A 4 -20.06 8.94 -7.72
CA LEU A 4 -19.47 7.82 -6.98
C LEU A 4 -20.40 6.60 -6.99
N ARG A 5 -21.71 6.83 -6.88
CA ARG A 5 -22.72 5.77 -6.90
C ARG A 5 -22.74 5.06 -8.26
N GLY A 6 -22.70 5.80 -9.37
CA GLY A 6 -22.61 5.21 -10.71
C GLY A 6 -21.40 4.29 -10.87
N ARG A 7 -20.22 4.70 -10.39
CA ARG A 7 -19.01 3.84 -10.43
C ARG A 7 -19.09 2.58 -9.57
N ILE A 8 -19.89 2.58 -8.50
CA ILE A 8 -20.12 1.38 -7.69
C ILE A 8 -21.05 0.40 -8.43
N ASP A 9 -22.05 0.92 -9.12
CA ASP A 9 -22.97 0.11 -9.91
C ASP A 9 -22.28 -0.48 -11.14
N ASP A 10 -21.43 0.29 -11.83
CA ASP A 10 -20.55 -0.22 -12.90
C ASP A 10 -19.64 -1.35 -12.41
N ALA A 11 -19.05 -1.21 -11.22
CA ALA A 11 -18.22 -2.25 -10.62
C ALA A 11 -19.03 -3.50 -10.27
N ALA A 12 -20.30 -3.35 -9.84
CA ALA A 12 -21.20 -4.47 -9.58
C ALA A 12 -21.54 -5.23 -10.87
N GLU A 13 -21.75 -4.55 -11.99
CA GLU A 13 -22.01 -5.19 -13.28
C GLU A 13 -20.82 -6.01 -13.78
N VAL A 14 -19.59 -5.54 -13.55
CA VAL A 14 -18.36 -6.25 -13.96
C VAL A 14 -18.22 -7.62 -13.28
N ILE A 15 -18.71 -7.80 -12.05
CA ILE A 15 -18.59 -9.07 -11.33
C ILE A 15 -19.75 -10.05 -11.59
N VAL A 16 -20.83 -9.63 -12.26
CA VAL A 16 -22.00 -10.49 -12.54
C VAL A 16 -21.64 -11.82 -13.21
N PRO A 17 -20.74 -11.88 -14.23
CA PRO A 17 -20.34 -13.15 -14.81
C PRO A 17 -19.72 -14.12 -13.80
N LEU A 18 -18.89 -13.60 -12.88
CA LEU A 18 -18.24 -14.39 -11.83
C LEU A 18 -19.23 -14.83 -10.73
N GLN A 19 -20.29 -14.07 -10.49
CA GLN A 19 -21.37 -14.46 -9.58
C GLN A 19 -22.19 -15.63 -10.13
N ASN A 20 -22.40 -15.65 -11.46
CA ASN A 20 -23.16 -16.69 -12.14
C ASN A 20 -22.36 -17.99 -12.33
N ASP A 21 -21.04 -17.87 -12.46
CA ASP A 21 -20.12 -19.00 -12.57
C ASP A 21 -18.96 -18.78 -11.58
N ARG A 22 -19.24 -19.11 -10.31
CA ARG A 22 -18.29 -18.85 -9.22
C ARG A 22 -16.99 -19.64 -9.41
N PRO A 23 -15.85 -19.01 -9.15
CA PRO A 23 -14.55 -19.67 -9.20
C PRO A 23 -14.51 -20.91 -8.30
N THR A 24 -13.95 -21.99 -8.82
CA THR A 24 -13.75 -23.24 -8.07
C THR A 24 -12.52 -23.18 -7.18
N GLU A 25 -11.58 -22.30 -7.49
CA GLU A 25 -10.41 -22.06 -6.66
C GLU A 25 -10.79 -21.22 -5.43
N ALA A 26 -10.52 -21.76 -4.25
CA ALA A 26 -10.94 -21.16 -2.99
C ALA A 26 -10.40 -19.73 -2.78
N GLY A 27 -9.21 -19.41 -3.30
CA GLY A 27 -8.63 -18.06 -3.23
C GLY A 27 -9.41 -17.06 -4.08
N GLU A 28 -9.78 -17.44 -5.29
CA GLU A 28 -10.55 -16.60 -6.21
C GLU A 28 -11.99 -16.40 -5.71
N ASP A 29 -12.61 -17.45 -5.19
CA ASP A 29 -13.96 -17.38 -4.61
C ASP A 29 -13.99 -16.45 -3.39
N ARG A 30 -12.97 -16.49 -2.52
CA ARG A 30 -12.84 -15.55 -1.40
C ARG A 30 -12.64 -14.10 -1.85
N ARG A 31 -11.86 -13.85 -2.91
CA ARG A 31 -11.70 -12.50 -3.48
C ARG A 31 -13.01 -11.98 -4.04
N LEU A 32 -13.77 -12.83 -4.72
CA LEU A 32 -15.11 -12.48 -5.19
C LEU A 32 -16.03 -12.13 -4.02
N GLY A 33 -16.11 -12.98 -2.99
CA GLY A 33 -16.90 -12.73 -1.79
C GLY A 33 -16.53 -11.42 -1.07
N TYR A 34 -15.24 -11.11 -0.97
CA TYR A 34 -14.78 -9.82 -0.44
C TYR A 34 -15.22 -8.63 -1.32
N THR A 35 -15.15 -8.78 -2.64
CA THR A 35 -15.54 -7.72 -3.59
C THR A 35 -17.04 -7.46 -3.51
N GLU A 36 -17.86 -8.49 -3.44
CA GLU A 36 -19.31 -8.41 -3.25
C GLU A 36 -19.67 -7.66 -1.95
N ALA A 37 -19.04 -8.04 -0.84
CA ALA A 37 -19.24 -7.37 0.45
C ALA A 37 -18.82 -5.89 0.42
N ASN A 38 -17.72 -5.56 -0.28
CA ASN A 38 -17.24 -4.19 -0.42
C ASN A 38 -18.25 -3.33 -1.21
N ILE A 39 -18.85 -3.87 -2.26
CA ILE A 39 -19.90 -3.19 -3.04
C ILE A 39 -21.12 -2.92 -2.14
N LEU A 40 -21.59 -3.93 -1.39
CA LEU A 40 -22.69 -3.77 -0.43
C LEU A 40 -22.39 -2.67 0.60
N SER A 41 -21.21 -2.70 1.20
CA SER A 41 -20.79 -1.68 2.17
C SER A 41 -20.75 -0.28 1.57
N ARG A 42 -20.27 -0.13 0.33
CA ARG A 42 -20.22 1.17 -0.38
C ARG A 42 -21.60 1.69 -0.79
N ARG A 43 -22.58 0.80 -0.92
CA ARG A 43 -24.01 1.15 -1.13
C ARG A 43 -24.70 1.55 0.17
N GLY A 44 -24.06 1.40 1.32
CA GLY A 44 -24.63 1.64 2.64
C GLY A 44 -25.39 0.42 3.22
N GLU A 45 -25.30 -0.70 2.56
CA GLU A 45 -25.95 -1.96 2.97
C GLU A 45 -25.03 -2.70 3.96
N HIS A 46 -24.68 -2.06 5.07
CA HIS A 46 -23.64 -2.50 5.99
C HIS A 46 -23.93 -3.84 6.65
N GLN A 47 -25.20 -4.11 7.04
CA GLN A 47 -25.58 -5.40 7.63
C GLN A 47 -25.45 -6.53 6.59
N ALA A 48 -25.92 -6.31 5.37
CA ALA A 48 -25.81 -7.29 4.29
C ALA A 48 -24.33 -7.59 3.95
N ALA A 49 -23.46 -6.56 4.00
CA ALA A 49 -22.02 -6.77 3.82
C ALA A 49 -21.40 -7.65 4.91
N ILE A 50 -21.81 -7.45 6.18
CA ILE A 50 -21.34 -8.28 7.29
C ILE A 50 -21.79 -9.73 7.10
N ASP A 51 -23.09 -9.94 6.85
CA ASP A 51 -23.68 -11.28 6.67
C ASP A 51 -23.00 -12.02 5.51
N HIS A 52 -22.71 -11.30 4.42
CA HIS A 52 -22.02 -11.86 3.26
C HIS A 52 -20.58 -12.24 3.57
N LEU A 53 -19.84 -11.41 4.29
CA LEU A 53 -18.47 -11.72 4.73
C LEU A 53 -18.42 -12.96 5.62
N GLU A 54 -19.38 -13.10 6.54
CA GLU A 54 -19.46 -14.23 7.45
C GLU A 54 -19.79 -15.54 6.71
N ALA A 55 -20.67 -15.47 5.71
CA ALA A 55 -21.06 -16.63 4.91
C ALA A 55 -19.98 -17.08 3.91
N THR A 56 -19.09 -16.21 3.51
CA THR A 56 -18.10 -16.46 2.44
C THR A 56 -16.66 -16.44 2.96
N VAL A 57 -16.07 -15.25 3.07
CA VAL A 57 -14.64 -15.07 3.34
C VAL A 57 -14.26 -15.48 4.77
N LEU A 58 -15.11 -15.22 5.75
CA LEU A 58 -14.86 -15.47 7.17
C LEU A 58 -15.36 -16.84 7.64
N ALA A 59 -16.11 -17.58 6.82
CA ALA A 59 -16.56 -18.94 7.12
C ALA A 59 -15.36 -19.89 7.31
N ASP A 60 -14.31 -19.72 6.52
CA ASP A 60 -13.04 -20.40 6.68
C ASP A 60 -12.20 -19.73 7.78
N GLN A 61 -11.87 -20.46 8.83
CA GLN A 61 -11.07 -19.99 9.96
C GLN A 61 -9.56 -20.00 9.69
N SER A 62 -9.11 -20.51 8.54
CA SER A 62 -7.71 -20.52 8.16
C SER A 62 -7.14 -19.11 7.97
N ILE A 63 -5.81 -18.98 8.08
CA ILE A 63 -5.13 -17.71 7.82
C ILE A 63 -4.89 -17.59 6.32
N HIS A 64 -5.54 -16.61 5.70
CA HIS A 64 -5.38 -16.28 4.29
C HIS A 64 -5.43 -14.74 4.11
N PRO A 65 -4.88 -14.19 3.02
CA PRO A 65 -4.78 -12.74 2.82
C PRO A 65 -6.12 -12.00 2.87
N GLU A 66 -7.16 -12.61 2.30
CA GLU A 66 -8.50 -12.01 2.22
C GLU A 66 -9.17 -11.89 3.59
N ARG A 67 -8.82 -12.77 4.55
CA ARG A 67 -9.39 -12.77 5.90
C ARG A 67 -9.14 -11.44 6.63
N LYS A 68 -7.91 -10.91 6.53
CA LYS A 68 -7.55 -9.64 7.15
C LYS A 68 -8.37 -8.49 6.56
N ALA A 69 -8.46 -8.41 5.23
CA ALA A 69 -9.25 -7.40 4.55
C ALA A 69 -10.74 -7.49 4.90
N ALA A 70 -11.27 -8.72 5.00
CA ALA A 70 -12.65 -8.97 5.39
C ALA A 70 -12.97 -8.53 6.83
N LEU A 71 -12.07 -8.79 7.78
CA LEU A 71 -12.22 -8.33 9.16
C LEU A 71 -12.16 -6.80 9.26
N ALA A 72 -11.28 -6.15 8.52
CA ALA A 72 -11.22 -4.69 8.48
C ALA A 72 -12.50 -4.07 7.90
N LEU A 73 -13.05 -4.65 6.82
CA LEU A 73 -14.31 -4.23 6.23
C LEU A 73 -15.49 -4.46 7.18
N LYS A 74 -15.51 -5.61 7.88
CA LYS A 74 -16.53 -5.93 8.88
C LYS A 74 -16.49 -4.94 10.04
N ALA A 75 -15.30 -4.63 10.59
CA ALA A 75 -15.17 -3.64 11.66
C ALA A 75 -15.69 -2.27 11.23
N LYS A 76 -15.36 -1.82 10.01
CA LYS A 76 -15.89 -0.57 9.46
C LYS A 76 -17.41 -0.61 9.30
N ALA A 77 -17.98 -1.70 8.77
CA ALA A 77 -19.43 -1.81 8.59
C ALA A 77 -20.17 -1.82 9.93
N LEU A 78 -19.60 -2.44 10.98
CA LEU A 78 -20.14 -2.40 12.35
C LEU A 78 -20.11 -0.99 12.94
N ASP A 79 -19.05 -0.24 12.71
CA ASP A 79 -18.91 1.15 13.16
C ASP A 79 -19.96 2.06 12.50
N GLU A 80 -20.17 1.93 11.19
CA GLU A 80 -21.21 2.65 10.43
C GLU A 80 -22.64 2.31 10.90
N LEU A 81 -22.86 1.12 11.50
CA LEU A 81 -24.12 0.72 12.14
C LEU A 81 -24.23 1.20 13.60
N GLY A 82 -23.24 1.92 14.13
CA GLY A 82 -23.20 2.33 15.53
C GLY A 82 -22.87 1.20 16.53
N ARG A 83 -22.45 0.04 16.06
CA ARG A 83 -22.08 -1.14 16.87
C ARG A 83 -20.60 -1.06 17.27
N HIS A 84 -20.21 0.01 17.95
CA HIS A 84 -18.82 0.36 18.21
C HIS A 84 -18.06 -0.68 19.05
N GLU A 85 -18.69 -1.34 20.03
CA GLU A 85 -18.05 -2.38 20.84
C GLU A 85 -17.73 -3.62 19.99
N ASP A 86 -18.65 -4.03 19.13
CA ASP A 86 -18.43 -5.15 18.20
C ASP A 86 -17.34 -4.80 17.18
N ALA A 87 -17.37 -3.56 16.66
CA ALA A 87 -16.34 -3.06 15.73
C ALA A 87 -14.95 -3.11 16.34
N PHE A 88 -14.83 -2.68 17.62
CA PHE A 88 -13.57 -2.72 18.34
C PHE A 88 -13.05 -4.14 18.55
N THR A 89 -13.93 -5.07 18.95
CA THR A 89 -13.59 -6.49 19.13
C THR A 89 -13.06 -7.13 17.84
N VAL A 90 -13.71 -6.82 16.70
CA VAL A 90 -13.26 -7.28 15.39
C VAL A 90 -11.93 -6.64 15.00
N ALA A 91 -11.74 -5.35 15.30
CA ALA A 91 -10.48 -4.66 15.05
C ALA A 91 -9.31 -5.21 15.89
N GLU A 92 -9.55 -5.60 17.15
CA GLU A 92 -8.55 -6.30 17.97
C GLU A 92 -8.13 -7.64 17.34
N THR A 93 -9.11 -8.41 16.84
CA THR A 93 -8.85 -9.68 16.14
C THR A 93 -7.99 -9.45 14.90
N PHE A 94 -8.34 -8.48 14.08
CA PHE A 94 -7.61 -8.08 12.89
C PHE A 94 -6.17 -7.64 13.21
N ASN A 95 -5.99 -6.79 14.22
CA ASN A 95 -4.67 -6.31 14.65
C ASN A 95 -3.81 -7.42 15.26
N ALA A 96 -4.42 -8.41 15.91
CA ALA A 96 -3.70 -9.55 16.48
C ALA A 96 -3.12 -10.49 15.40
N MET A 97 -3.67 -10.50 14.19
CA MET A 97 -3.18 -11.32 13.08
C MET A 97 -1.79 -10.88 12.57
N GLU A 98 -1.42 -9.63 12.76
CA GLU A 98 -0.12 -9.07 12.33
C GLU A 98 0.61 -8.40 13.50
N ARG A 99 0.87 -9.12 14.56
CA ARG A 99 1.84 -8.64 15.54
C ARG A 99 3.25 -8.84 14.99
N ILE A 100 3.73 -7.83 14.25
CA ILE A 100 5.16 -7.73 13.97
C ILE A 100 5.81 -7.21 15.24
N PRO A 101 6.62 -8.03 15.94
CA PRO A 101 7.27 -7.55 17.14
C PRO A 101 8.25 -6.44 16.76
N PHE A 102 8.08 -5.27 17.37
CA PHE A 102 9.02 -4.17 17.20
C PHE A 102 10.31 -4.50 17.96
N ASP A 103 11.44 -4.60 17.25
CA ASP A 103 12.77 -4.73 17.82
C ASP A 103 13.50 -3.37 17.79
N PRO A 104 13.58 -2.65 18.92
CA PRO A 104 14.24 -1.34 18.99
C PRO A 104 15.73 -1.40 18.60
N ARG A 105 16.40 -2.53 18.86
CA ARG A 105 17.81 -2.70 18.53
C ARG A 105 18.02 -2.88 17.02
N ARG A 106 17.12 -3.62 16.37
CA ARG A 106 17.13 -3.75 14.90
C ARG A 106 16.86 -2.40 14.26
N PHE A 107 15.82 -1.71 14.72
CA PHE A 107 15.47 -0.37 14.21
C PHE A 107 16.62 0.63 14.40
N GLY A 108 17.27 0.63 15.59
CA GLY A 108 18.45 1.48 15.84
C GLY A 108 19.58 1.20 14.84
N ARG A 109 19.91 -0.07 14.57
CA ARG A 109 20.95 -0.43 13.59
C ARG A 109 20.60 0.05 12.17
N GLU A 110 19.33 -0.05 11.78
CA GLU A 110 18.86 0.44 10.47
C GLU A 110 19.05 1.96 10.35
N ILE A 111 18.70 2.72 11.39
CA ILE A 111 18.93 4.17 11.43
C ILE A 111 20.43 4.52 11.42
N ASP A 112 21.24 3.82 12.22
CA ASP A 112 22.69 4.02 12.23
C ASP A 112 23.31 3.73 10.84
N GLY A 113 22.83 2.71 10.13
CA GLY A 113 23.20 2.39 8.76
C GLY A 113 22.89 3.53 7.78
N ILE A 114 21.68 4.09 7.87
CA ILE A 114 21.27 5.25 7.06
C ILE A 114 22.18 6.46 7.33
N ILE A 115 22.38 6.79 8.61
CA ILE A 115 23.23 7.95 9.00
C ILE A 115 24.66 7.77 8.48
N LYS A 116 25.22 6.56 8.62
CA LYS A 116 26.57 6.26 8.14
C LYS A 116 26.70 6.31 6.62
N GLN A 117 25.66 5.84 5.89
CA GLN A 117 25.69 5.79 4.43
C GLN A 117 25.45 7.16 3.79
N PHE A 118 24.70 8.02 4.44
CA PHE A 118 24.35 9.35 3.94
C PHE A 118 24.97 10.48 4.79
N ASP A 119 26.17 10.26 5.34
CA ASP A 119 26.92 11.34 5.92
C ASP A 119 27.47 12.29 4.83
N ARG A 120 27.86 13.49 5.23
CA ARG A 120 28.30 14.53 4.28
C ARG A 120 29.48 14.08 3.44
N GLU A 121 30.44 13.40 4.04
CA GLU A 121 31.65 12.93 3.35
C GLU A 121 31.32 11.87 2.28
N THR A 122 30.38 10.98 2.58
CA THR A 122 29.89 9.97 1.64
C THR A 122 29.08 10.61 0.52
N LEU A 123 28.18 11.54 0.85
CA LEU A 123 27.37 12.24 -0.16
C LEU A 123 28.25 13.05 -1.15
N ASP A 124 29.32 13.68 -0.66
CA ASP A 124 30.27 14.43 -1.52
C ASP A 124 31.04 13.51 -2.49
N ARG A 125 31.09 12.22 -2.21
CA ARG A 125 31.75 11.19 -3.05
C ARG A 125 30.79 10.46 -3.99
N PHE A 126 29.49 10.58 -3.80
CA PHE A 126 28.54 9.93 -4.70
C PHE A 126 28.74 10.45 -6.12
N PRO A 127 28.82 9.54 -7.10
CA PRO A 127 28.91 9.96 -8.49
C PRO A 127 27.62 10.69 -8.89
N LEU A 128 27.77 11.69 -9.76
CA LEU A 128 26.62 12.35 -10.35
C LEU A 128 25.74 11.32 -11.07
N GLY A 129 24.46 11.32 -10.73
CA GLY A 129 23.45 10.50 -11.35
C GLY A 129 22.95 11.11 -12.68
N PHE A 130 21.69 10.93 -12.96
CA PHE A 130 20.98 11.58 -14.06
C PHE A 130 20.57 12.98 -13.60
N ASP A 131 20.95 13.99 -14.39
CA ASP A 131 20.64 15.39 -14.10
C ASP A 131 19.39 15.80 -14.88
N ASP A 132 18.26 15.88 -14.16
CA ASP A 132 16.97 16.25 -14.73
C ASP A 132 16.15 17.03 -13.70
N ASP A 133 15.54 18.13 -14.15
CA ASP A 133 14.72 19.02 -13.30
C ASP A 133 13.22 18.60 -13.25
N LEU A 134 12.82 17.51 -13.94
CA LEU A 134 11.43 17.10 -14.04
C LEU A 134 10.85 16.60 -12.71
N PRO A 135 11.53 15.73 -11.95
CA PRO A 135 10.97 15.19 -10.73
C PRO A 135 10.93 16.21 -9.58
N VAL A 136 9.77 16.37 -8.97
CA VAL A 136 9.60 17.12 -7.72
C VAL A 136 9.21 16.16 -6.60
N PHE A 137 10.04 16.03 -5.57
CA PHE A 137 9.82 15.13 -4.46
C PHE A 137 9.15 15.85 -3.29
N VAL A 138 7.95 15.37 -2.90
CA VAL A 138 7.25 15.81 -1.70
C VAL A 138 7.47 14.79 -0.61
N THR A 139 8.26 15.11 0.39
CA THR A 139 8.59 14.21 1.50
C THR A 139 8.19 14.79 2.84
N GLY A 140 7.91 13.94 3.81
CA GLY A 140 7.56 14.36 5.16
C GLY A 140 7.12 13.19 6.05
N MET A 141 6.93 13.48 7.33
CA MET A 141 6.38 12.50 8.26
C MET A 141 4.92 12.16 7.89
N PRO A 142 4.46 10.94 8.17
CA PRO A 142 3.05 10.60 8.02
C PRO A 142 2.14 11.65 8.68
N ARG A 143 1.07 12.04 8.01
CA ARG A 143 0.10 13.06 8.46
C ARG A 143 0.65 14.49 8.55
N SER A 144 1.77 14.80 7.91
CA SER A 144 2.36 16.17 7.86
C SER A 144 1.80 17.07 6.75
N GLY A 145 0.85 16.59 5.96
CA GLY A 145 0.23 17.37 4.88
C GLY A 145 0.86 17.18 3.50
N THR A 146 1.70 16.17 3.30
CA THR A 146 2.32 15.84 2.00
C THR A 146 1.29 15.70 0.88
N SER A 147 0.17 15.02 1.13
CA SER A 147 -0.92 14.90 0.15
C SER A 147 -1.57 16.24 -0.22
N LEU A 148 -1.61 17.21 0.71
CA LEU A 148 -2.12 18.55 0.41
C LEU A 148 -1.14 19.32 -0.49
N VAL A 149 0.16 19.24 -0.19
CA VAL A 149 1.20 19.86 -1.01
C VAL A 149 1.21 19.26 -2.41
N ASP A 150 1.14 17.93 -2.54
CA ASP A 150 1.01 17.24 -3.83
C ASP A 150 -0.18 17.78 -4.64
N ARG A 151 -1.36 17.93 -4.03
CA ARG A 151 -2.55 18.50 -4.67
C ARG A 151 -2.41 19.96 -5.06
N ILE A 152 -1.67 20.76 -4.29
CA ILE A 152 -1.41 22.16 -4.62
C ILE A 152 -0.50 22.24 -5.86
N ILE A 153 0.52 21.39 -5.94
CA ILE A 153 1.44 21.32 -7.08
C ILE A 153 0.68 20.82 -8.33
N ASP A 154 -0.11 19.75 -8.19
CA ASP A 154 -0.92 19.16 -9.26
C ASP A 154 -1.95 20.14 -9.85
N ALA A 155 -2.35 21.15 -9.11
CA ALA A 155 -3.24 22.21 -9.61
C ALA A 155 -2.53 23.17 -10.61
N HIS A 156 -1.21 23.11 -10.74
CA HIS A 156 -0.48 23.94 -11.70
C HIS A 156 -0.53 23.31 -13.09
N PRO A 157 -0.78 24.10 -14.17
CA PRO A 157 -0.99 23.57 -15.53
C PRO A 157 0.23 22.87 -16.15
N LEU A 158 1.42 23.04 -15.58
CA LEU A 158 2.67 22.41 -16.04
C LEU A 158 3.18 21.33 -15.05
N ALA A 159 2.38 20.94 -14.07
CA ALA A 159 2.72 19.90 -13.13
C ALA A 159 1.68 18.76 -13.17
N GLY A 160 2.07 17.57 -12.76
CA GLY A 160 1.17 16.42 -12.65
C GLY A 160 1.52 15.62 -11.39
N GLY A 161 0.53 15.43 -10.50
CA GLY A 161 0.69 14.60 -9.32
C GLY A 161 0.61 13.11 -9.69
N VAL A 162 1.57 12.32 -9.21
CA VAL A 162 1.60 10.85 -9.39
C VAL A 162 1.15 10.10 -8.14
N GLY A 163 0.73 10.83 -7.10
CA GLY A 163 0.30 10.27 -5.82
C GLY A 163 1.43 9.54 -5.08
N GLU A 164 1.07 8.50 -4.34
CA GLU A 164 2.03 7.65 -3.62
C GLU A 164 2.72 6.68 -4.60
N PHE A 165 3.62 7.23 -5.40
CA PHE A 165 4.36 6.45 -6.39
C PHE A 165 5.49 5.66 -5.73
N THR A 166 5.48 4.33 -5.90
CA THR A 166 6.45 3.40 -5.30
C THR A 166 7.74 3.24 -6.12
N GLY A 167 8.06 4.19 -6.98
CA GLY A 167 9.23 4.13 -7.87
C GLY A 167 10.56 4.08 -7.11
N ILE A 168 10.66 4.78 -5.98
CA ILE A 168 11.88 4.78 -5.14
C ILE A 168 12.09 3.41 -4.49
N GLU A 169 11.03 2.77 -3.96
CA GLU A 169 11.12 1.44 -3.37
C GLU A 169 11.48 0.39 -4.43
N GLN A 170 10.87 0.48 -5.61
CA GLN A 170 11.20 -0.40 -6.74
C GLN A 170 12.64 -0.19 -7.23
N PHE A 171 13.08 1.06 -7.29
CA PHE A 171 14.45 1.42 -7.59
C PHE A 171 15.42 0.80 -6.57
N ALA A 172 15.18 1.00 -5.27
CA ALA A 172 16.00 0.44 -4.21
C ALA A 172 16.08 -1.10 -4.26
N ALA A 173 14.97 -1.78 -4.52
CA ALA A 173 14.91 -3.23 -4.68
C ALA A 173 15.71 -3.73 -5.89
N ARG A 174 15.62 -3.02 -7.03
CA ARG A 174 16.43 -3.35 -8.22
C ARG A 174 17.91 -3.17 -7.94
N LEU A 175 18.30 -2.09 -7.28
CA LEU A 175 19.69 -1.83 -6.94
C LEU A 175 20.27 -2.90 -6.03
N GLN A 176 19.56 -3.27 -4.98
CA GLN A 176 19.96 -4.33 -4.07
C GLN A 176 20.22 -5.64 -4.84
N THR A 177 19.32 -5.99 -5.77
CA THR A 177 19.46 -7.19 -6.60
C THR A 177 20.65 -7.11 -7.56
N ALA A 178 20.89 -5.94 -8.15
CA ALA A 178 21.94 -5.73 -9.14
C ALA A 178 23.36 -5.58 -8.55
N THR A 179 23.48 -5.22 -7.27
CA THR A 179 24.75 -5.03 -6.57
C THR A 179 25.13 -6.26 -5.73
N ASP A 180 24.67 -6.28 -4.49
CA ASP A 180 24.81 -7.43 -3.58
C ASP A 180 23.49 -7.66 -2.84
N PRO A 181 22.73 -8.73 -3.17
CA PRO A 181 21.46 -9.03 -2.52
C PRO A 181 21.56 -9.26 -1.01
N ARG A 182 22.78 -9.50 -0.50
CA ARG A 182 23.02 -9.71 0.94
C ARG A 182 23.18 -8.40 1.71
N LEU A 183 23.50 -7.30 1.01
CA LEU A 183 23.58 -5.98 1.63
C LEU A 183 22.20 -5.36 1.68
N PRO A 184 21.74 -4.89 2.84
CA PRO A 184 20.49 -4.15 2.93
C PRO A 184 20.59 -2.79 2.22
N VAL A 185 19.44 -2.19 1.96
CA VAL A 185 19.34 -0.78 1.60
C VAL A 185 19.53 0.02 2.92
N PRO A 186 20.38 1.06 2.98
CA PRO A 186 21.04 1.73 1.86
C PRO A 186 22.50 1.28 1.57
N GLU A 187 23.06 0.33 2.30
CA GLU A 187 24.49 -0.05 2.21
C GLU A 187 24.88 -0.50 0.79
N CYS A 188 23.95 -1.10 0.04
CA CYS A 188 24.18 -1.50 -1.35
C CYS A 188 24.51 -0.33 -2.29
N PHE A 189 24.11 0.90 -1.96
CA PHE A 189 24.35 2.09 -2.79
C PHE A 189 25.84 2.44 -2.91
N GLY A 190 26.63 2.18 -1.88
CA GLY A 190 28.07 2.45 -1.90
C GLY A 190 28.86 1.63 -2.91
N SER A 191 28.28 0.54 -3.43
CA SER A 191 28.92 -0.31 -4.43
C SER A 191 28.60 0.07 -5.89
N MET A 192 27.70 1.04 -6.12
CA MET A 192 27.30 1.45 -7.46
C MET A 192 28.29 2.42 -8.10
N GLN A 193 28.44 2.26 -9.42
CA GLN A 193 29.25 3.16 -10.24
C GLN A 193 28.39 4.17 -11.00
N SER A 194 29.00 5.28 -11.43
CA SER A 194 28.34 6.39 -12.13
C SER A 194 27.42 5.98 -13.30
N PRO A 195 27.81 5.04 -14.20
CA PRO A 195 26.91 4.63 -15.27
C PRO A 195 25.61 3.97 -14.78
N GLN A 196 25.67 3.24 -13.66
CA GLN A 196 24.50 2.58 -13.08
C GLN A 196 23.55 3.61 -12.48
N TRP A 197 24.07 4.60 -11.74
CA TRP A 197 23.27 5.71 -11.20
C TRP A 197 22.56 6.48 -12.30
N LYS A 198 23.27 6.78 -13.39
CA LYS A 198 22.70 7.50 -14.53
C LYS A 198 21.61 6.69 -15.22
N ALA A 199 21.83 5.42 -15.50
CA ALA A 199 20.85 4.54 -16.15
C ALA A 199 19.57 4.34 -15.31
N GLU A 200 19.70 4.27 -13.99
CA GLU A 200 18.53 4.16 -13.12
C GLU A 200 17.79 5.49 -12.97
N GLY A 201 18.49 6.63 -13.00
CA GLY A 201 17.86 7.94 -13.05
C GLY A 201 17.09 8.17 -14.34
N GLU A 202 17.67 7.83 -15.51
CA GLU A 202 16.98 7.88 -16.80
C GLU A 202 15.72 6.98 -16.86
N ARG A 203 15.72 5.88 -16.12
CA ARG A 203 14.55 4.98 -16.04
C ARG A 203 13.47 5.52 -15.10
N TYR A 204 13.85 6.37 -14.14
CA TYR A 204 12.93 6.92 -13.16
C TYR A 204 12.10 8.08 -13.75
N VAL A 205 12.70 8.89 -14.60
CA VAL A 205 12.08 10.02 -15.31
C VAL A 205 11.37 9.56 -16.57
#